data_b09e5502361a9581b115ed04fed8f077
#
_entry.id   b09e5502361a9581b115ed04fed8f077
#
_cell.length_a   1.000
_cell.length_b   1.000
_cell.length_c   1.000
_cell.angle_alpha   90.00
_cell.angle_beta   90.00
_cell.angle_gamma   90.00
#
_symmetry.space_group_name_H-M   'P 1'
#
loop_
_entity.id
_entity.type
_entity.pdbx_description
1 polymer ?
#
loop_
_entity_poly.entity_id
_entity_poly.type
_entity_poly.pdbx_seq_one_letter_code
_entity_poly.pdbx_strand_id
1 'polypeptide(L)'
;MDRRKRKTRKAIFDACVALMKEKEFQNITVNEIVERADINRGTFYLHFVDKYDMMNSFENEMIEKIEDVMLNNIPKKQFEELFIQSRYDTVVEILKCYEQNKELLHLLMRSSHSASFQAKLRDKLEFVVTEKIFPNFENLELQI
;
A
#
# COMPACT_ATOMS: atom_id res chain seq x y z
N MET A 1 -12.93 -7.89 11.18
CA MET A 1 -13.78 -7.41 10.07
C MET A 1 -14.60 -8.55 9.50
N ASP A 2 -15.90 -8.37 9.34
CA ASP A 2 -16.82 -9.40 8.84
C ASP A 2 -16.43 -9.91 7.43
N ARG A 3 -16.49 -11.23 7.22
CA ARG A 3 -16.14 -11.90 5.96
C ARG A 3 -16.89 -11.30 4.75
N ARG A 4 -18.18 -10.95 4.93
CA ARG A 4 -19.01 -10.35 3.89
C ARG A 4 -18.49 -8.96 3.51
N LYS A 5 -18.16 -8.12 4.50
CA LYS A 5 -17.60 -6.78 4.27
C LYS A 5 -16.29 -6.85 3.50
N ARG A 6 -15.40 -7.80 3.87
CA ARG A 6 -14.13 -8.00 3.18
C ARG A 6 -14.31 -8.42 1.72
N LYS A 7 -15.28 -9.34 1.45
CA LYS A 7 -15.56 -9.77 0.07
C LYS A 7 -16.07 -8.60 -0.79
N THR A 8 -16.97 -7.79 -0.25
CA THR A 8 -17.50 -6.60 -0.94
C THR A 8 -16.40 -5.58 -1.22
N ARG A 9 -15.54 -5.24 -0.22
CA ARG A 9 -14.42 -4.33 -0.44
C ARG A 9 -13.47 -4.83 -1.52
N LYS A 10 -13.18 -6.14 -1.53
CA LYS A 10 -12.36 -6.74 -2.58
C LYS A 10 -13.01 -6.61 -3.96
N ALA A 11 -14.31 -6.85 -4.11
CA ALA A 11 -14.99 -6.70 -5.38
C ALA A 11 -14.95 -5.24 -5.89
N ILE A 12 -15.16 -4.26 -5.00
CA ILE A 12 -15.02 -2.83 -5.32
C ILE A 12 -13.60 -2.50 -5.78
N PHE A 13 -12.60 -3.02 -5.07
CA PHE A 13 -11.19 -2.84 -5.40
C PHE A 13 -10.85 -3.41 -6.78
N ASP A 14 -11.20 -4.68 -7.04
CA ASP A 14 -10.92 -5.35 -8.30
C ASP A 14 -11.62 -4.62 -9.49
N ALA A 15 -12.86 -4.13 -9.28
CA ALA A 15 -13.59 -3.32 -10.24
C ALA A 15 -12.89 -1.99 -10.54
N CYS A 16 -12.43 -1.28 -9.51
CA CYS A 16 -11.71 -0.02 -9.66
C CYS A 16 -10.40 -0.21 -10.43
N VAL A 17 -9.60 -1.22 -10.07
CA VAL A 17 -8.35 -1.57 -10.78
C VAL A 17 -8.62 -1.87 -12.25
N ALA A 18 -9.67 -2.64 -12.56
CA ALA A 18 -10.03 -2.94 -13.95
C ALA A 18 -10.40 -1.67 -14.73
N LEU A 19 -11.19 -0.77 -14.15
CA LEU A 19 -11.58 0.51 -14.78
C LEU A 19 -10.38 1.45 -14.97
N MET A 20 -9.43 1.48 -14.04
CA MET A 20 -8.21 2.29 -14.16
C MET A 20 -7.27 1.81 -15.26
N LYS A 21 -7.39 0.59 -15.74
CA LYS A 21 -6.69 0.11 -16.96
C LYS A 21 -7.30 0.67 -18.24
N GLU A 22 -8.58 1.02 -18.20
CA GLU A 22 -9.35 1.47 -19.36
C GLU A 22 -9.34 3.01 -19.49
N LYS A 23 -9.31 3.73 -18.35
CA LYS A 23 -9.37 5.21 -18.31
C LYS A 23 -8.78 5.80 -17.04
N GLU A 24 -8.54 7.10 -17.08
CA GLU A 24 -8.05 7.87 -15.91
C GLU A 24 -9.05 7.83 -14.77
N PHE A 25 -8.54 7.73 -13.53
CA PHE A 25 -9.35 7.64 -12.31
C PHE A 25 -10.36 8.78 -12.15
N GLN A 26 -9.99 10.00 -12.53
CA GLN A 26 -10.88 11.15 -12.45
C GLN A 26 -12.16 10.98 -13.29
N ASN A 27 -12.09 10.22 -14.39
CA ASN A 27 -13.19 9.94 -15.31
C ASN A 27 -14.00 8.70 -14.91
N ILE A 28 -13.61 7.98 -13.88
CA ILE A 28 -14.34 6.83 -13.33
C ILE A 28 -15.43 7.35 -12.40
N THR A 29 -16.63 6.82 -12.55
CA THR A 29 -17.78 7.12 -11.69
C THR A 29 -18.07 6.00 -10.70
N VAL A 30 -18.73 6.34 -9.59
CA VAL A 30 -19.19 5.32 -8.63
C VAL A 30 -20.15 4.33 -9.30
N ASN A 31 -20.99 4.80 -10.25
CA ASN A 31 -21.92 3.91 -10.98
C ASN A 31 -21.16 2.82 -11.76
N GLU A 32 -20.08 3.17 -12.46
CA GLU A 32 -19.28 2.19 -13.19
C GLU A 32 -18.56 1.21 -12.25
N ILE A 33 -18.10 1.70 -11.09
CA ILE A 33 -17.48 0.83 -10.09
C ILE A 33 -18.49 -0.20 -9.56
N VAL A 34 -19.70 0.22 -9.17
CA VAL A 34 -20.70 -0.69 -8.60
C VAL A 34 -21.26 -1.66 -9.63
N GLU A 35 -21.42 -1.21 -10.87
CA GLU A 35 -21.81 -2.07 -11.99
C GLU A 35 -20.76 -3.16 -12.26
N ARG A 36 -19.52 -2.77 -12.36
CA ARG A 36 -18.39 -3.70 -12.57
C ARG A 36 -18.18 -4.65 -11.40
N ALA A 37 -18.45 -4.20 -10.16
CA ALA A 37 -18.33 -4.99 -8.93
C ALA A 37 -19.56 -5.89 -8.67
N ASP A 38 -20.60 -5.78 -9.49
CA ASP A 38 -21.89 -6.48 -9.32
C ASP A 38 -22.49 -6.24 -7.92
N ILE A 39 -22.56 -4.98 -7.52
CA ILE A 39 -23.18 -4.54 -6.27
C ILE A 39 -24.11 -3.35 -6.52
N ASN A 40 -25.03 -3.09 -5.60
CA ASN A 40 -25.83 -1.88 -5.68
C ASN A 40 -25.07 -0.65 -5.10
N ARG A 41 -25.51 0.54 -5.50
CA ARG A 41 -24.90 1.81 -5.08
C ARG A 41 -24.95 2.03 -3.56
N GLY A 42 -26.02 1.61 -2.90
CA GLY A 42 -26.13 1.67 -1.44
C GLY A 42 -25.09 0.84 -0.74
N THR A 43 -24.74 -0.32 -1.29
CA THR A 43 -23.67 -1.17 -0.77
C THR A 43 -22.31 -0.47 -0.83
N PHE A 44 -22.00 0.29 -1.90
CA PHE A 44 -20.79 1.09 -1.99
C PHE A 44 -20.70 2.11 -0.85
N TYR A 45 -21.80 2.87 -0.62
CA TYR A 45 -21.84 3.91 0.40
C TYR A 45 -21.86 3.40 1.85
N LEU A 46 -22.07 2.09 2.07
CA LEU A 46 -21.80 1.47 3.37
C LEU A 46 -20.29 1.31 3.67
N HIS A 47 -19.46 1.41 2.66
CA HIS A 47 -18.01 1.23 2.78
C HIS A 47 -17.20 2.52 2.61
N PHE A 48 -17.65 3.43 1.74
CA PHE A 48 -16.91 4.63 1.33
C PHE A 48 -17.86 5.80 1.13
N VAL A 49 -17.41 7.00 1.53
CA VAL A 49 -18.17 8.24 1.35
C VAL A 49 -18.27 8.61 -0.14
N ASP A 50 -17.18 8.44 -0.87
CA ASP A 50 -17.07 8.66 -2.30
C ASP A 50 -15.92 7.86 -2.92
N LYS A 51 -15.65 8.04 -4.21
CA LYS A 51 -14.55 7.35 -4.90
C LYS A 51 -13.16 7.80 -4.44
N TYR A 52 -13.02 9.01 -3.92
CA TYR A 52 -11.74 9.52 -3.44
C TYR A 52 -11.41 8.95 -2.05
N ASP A 53 -12.42 8.85 -1.18
CA ASP A 53 -12.32 8.15 0.10
C ASP A 53 -11.97 6.67 -0.12
N MET A 54 -12.62 6.02 -1.09
CA MET A 54 -12.27 4.67 -1.51
C MET A 54 -10.80 4.55 -1.95
N MET A 55 -10.33 5.42 -2.82
CA MET A 55 -8.95 5.40 -3.32
C MET A 55 -7.96 5.64 -2.17
N ASN A 56 -8.21 6.64 -1.34
CA ASN A 56 -7.38 6.94 -0.18
C ASN A 56 -7.28 5.75 0.80
N SER A 57 -8.38 5.02 0.99
CA SER A 57 -8.39 3.80 1.81
C SER A 57 -7.50 2.70 1.21
N PHE A 58 -7.52 2.50 -0.11
CA PHE A 58 -6.67 1.51 -0.78
C PHE A 58 -5.20 1.91 -0.80
N GLU A 59 -4.91 3.20 -0.98
CA GLU A 59 -3.54 3.73 -0.85
C GLU A 59 -2.96 3.44 0.54
N ASN A 60 -3.73 3.75 1.58
CA ASN A 60 -3.29 3.53 2.96
C ASN A 60 -3.11 2.03 3.26
N GLU A 61 -4.03 1.16 2.83
CA GLU A 61 -3.89 -0.29 2.97
C GLU A 61 -2.63 -0.83 2.27
N MET A 62 -2.25 -0.26 1.12
CA MET A 62 -1.02 -0.63 0.42
C MET A 62 0.23 -0.19 1.18
N ILE A 63 0.21 1.04 1.71
CA ILE A 63 1.32 1.58 2.50
C ILE A 63 1.51 0.77 3.79
N GLU A 64 0.42 0.42 4.48
CA GLU A 64 0.45 -0.44 5.67
C GLU A 64 1.04 -1.83 5.37
N LYS A 65 0.68 -2.43 4.22
CA LYS A 65 1.29 -3.69 3.79
C LYS A 65 2.80 -3.60 3.60
N ILE A 66 3.26 -2.53 2.98
CA ILE A 66 4.70 -2.30 2.76
C ILE A 66 5.40 -2.13 4.11
N GLU A 67 4.81 -1.33 5.00
CA GLU A 67 5.31 -1.14 6.37
C GLU A 67 5.42 -2.46 7.12
N ASP A 68 4.35 -3.27 7.11
CA ASP A 68 4.32 -4.58 7.78
C ASP A 68 5.43 -5.51 7.27
N VAL A 69 5.65 -5.56 5.95
CA VAL A 69 6.73 -6.34 5.36
C VAL A 69 8.09 -5.88 5.86
N MET A 70 8.31 -4.57 5.92
CA MET A 70 9.58 -4.01 6.43
C MET A 70 9.78 -4.32 7.92
N LEU A 71 8.76 -4.08 8.75
CA LEU A 71 8.84 -4.23 10.20
C LEU A 71 8.96 -5.69 10.66
N ASN A 72 8.28 -6.61 9.98
CA ASN A 72 8.30 -8.03 10.33
C ASN A 72 9.65 -8.70 10.06
N ASN A 73 10.49 -8.10 9.22
CA ASN A 73 11.79 -8.61 8.84
C ASN A 73 12.96 -7.87 9.51
N ILE A 74 12.69 -6.93 10.44
CA ILE A 74 13.74 -6.26 11.23
C ILE A 74 14.30 -7.26 12.26
N PRO A 75 15.65 -7.45 12.33
CA PRO A 75 16.26 -8.31 13.32
C PRO A 75 15.99 -7.81 14.73
N LYS A 76 15.41 -8.66 15.57
CA LYS A 76 15.17 -8.33 16.98
C LYS A 76 16.43 -8.41 17.86
N LYS A 77 17.60 -8.78 17.31
CA LYS A 77 18.87 -8.92 18.02
C LYS A 77 20.05 -8.40 17.19
N GLN A 78 20.97 -7.70 17.87
CA GLN A 78 22.19 -7.08 17.35
C GLN A 78 23.36 -8.09 17.13
N PHE A 79 23.20 -9.14 16.35
CA PHE A 79 24.33 -9.97 15.93
C PHE A 79 24.60 -9.72 14.44
N GLU A 80 25.83 -9.31 14.08
CA GLU A 80 26.19 -8.87 12.73
C GLU A 80 25.83 -9.88 11.62
N GLU A 81 26.04 -11.18 11.83
CA GLU A 81 25.71 -12.21 10.85
C GLU A 81 24.19 -12.34 10.62
N LEU A 82 23.39 -12.29 11.70
CA LEU A 82 21.93 -12.29 11.64
C LEU A 82 21.39 -11.00 11.00
N PHE A 83 22.11 -9.90 11.11
CA PHE A 83 21.74 -8.62 10.52
C PHE A 83 21.85 -8.60 8.99
N ILE A 84 22.90 -9.25 8.43
CA ILE A 84 23.07 -9.38 6.97
C ILE A 84 22.00 -10.28 6.38
N GLN A 85 21.75 -11.45 7.00
CA GLN A 85 20.72 -12.38 6.54
C GLN A 85 19.32 -11.76 6.59
N SER A 86 18.98 -11.06 7.67
CA SER A 86 17.69 -10.41 7.82
C SER A 86 17.47 -9.27 6.82
N ARG A 87 18.53 -8.56 6.41
CA ARG A 87 18.43 -7.57 5.32
C ARG A 87 18.09 -8.22 3.99
N TYR A 88 18.72 -9.36 3.70
CA TYR A 88 18.42 -10.12 2.49
C TYR A 88 16.97 -10.59 2.49
N ASP A 89 16.51 -11.17 3.60
CA ASP A 89 15.13 -11.63 3.75
C ASP A 89 14.12 -10.47 3.59
N THR A 90 14.42 -9.30 4.18
CA THR A 90 13.58 -8.08 4.02
C THR A 90 13.47 -7.66 2.55
N VAL A 91 14.59 -7.63 1.82
CA VAL A 91 14.59 -7.27 0.40
C VAL A 91 13.76 -8.27 -0.41
N VAL A 92 13.93 -9.57 -0.15
CA VAL A 92 13.16 -10.63 -0.83
C VAL A 92 11.66 -10.48 -0.56
N GLU A 93 11.25 -10.22 0.68
CA GLU A 93 9.83 -10.03 1.02
C GLU A 93 9.25 -8.74 0.42
N ILE A 94 10.02 -7.65 0.34
CA ILE A 94 9.61 -6.42 -0.38
C ILE A 94 9.40 -6.72 -1.87
N LEU A 95 10.31 -7.46 -2.51
CA LEU A 95 10.16 -7.84 -3.91
C LEU A 95 8.95 -8.75 -4.14
N LYS A 96 8.66 -9.69 -3.24
CA LYS A 96 7.44 -10.51 -3.28
C LYS A 96 6.18 -9.65 -3.11
N CYS A 97 6.19 -8.72 -2.17
CA CYS A 97 5.08 -7.79 -1.96
C CYS A 97 4.84 -6.93 -3.21
N TYR A 98 5.90 -6.42 -3.84
CA TYR A 98 5.82 -5.70 -5.11
C TYR A 98 5.21 -6.58 -6.20
N GLU A 99 5.73 -7.79 -6.43
CA GLU A 99 5.25 -8.69 -7.47
C GLU A 99 3.76 -9.05 -7.31
N GLN A 100 3.32 -9.28 -6.07
CA GLN A 100 1.93 -9.58 -5.76
C GLN A 100 0.97 -8.40 -5.97
N ASN A 101 1.47 -7.16 -5.91
CA ASN A 101 0.66 -5.95 -5.97
C ASN A 101 1.07 -5.00 -7.11
N LYS A 102 1.91 -5.45 -8.03
CA LYS A 102 2.53 -4.60 -9.08
C LYS A 102 1.52 -3.85 -9.94
N GLU A 103 0.40 -4.48 -10.31
CA GLU A 103 -0.62 -3.81 -11.11
C GLU A 103 -1.21 -2.60 -10.39
N LEU A 104 -1.59 -2.78 -9.12
CA LEU A 104 -2.10 -1.68 -8.31
C LEU A 104 -1.03 -0.59 -8.11
N LEU A 105 0.19 -0.98 -7.73
CA LEU A 105 1.28 -0.02 -7.52
C LEU A 105 1.54 0.80 -8.80
N HIS A 106 1.58 0.17 -9.96
CA HIS A 106 1.73 0.89 -11.23
C HIS A 106 0.59 1.87 -11.49
N LEU A 107 -0.65 1.48 -11.19
CA LEU A 107 -1.81 2.36 -11.35
C LEU A 107 -1.76 3.54 -10.37
N LEU A 108 -1.44 3.29 -9.11
CA LEU A 108 -1.30 4.34 -8.08
C LEU A 108 -0.17 5.31 -8.42
N MET A 109 0.95 4.82 -8.95
CA MET A 109 2.10 5.64 -9.34
C MET A 109 1.88 6.47 -10.60
N ARG A 110 0.97 6.04 -11.49
CA ARG A 110 0.67 6.72 -12.76
C ARG A 110 -0.58 7.59 -12.73
N SER A 111 -1.45 7.44 -11.72
CA SER A 111 -2.69 8.18 -11.63
C SER A 111 -2.42 9.69 -11.42
N SER A 112 -3.38 10.52 -11.79
CA SER A 112 -3.35 11.97 -11.50
C SER A 112 -3.29 12.29 -9.99
N HIS A 113 -3.59 11.31 -9.14
CA HIS A 113 -3.46 11.36 -7.67
C HIS A 113 -2.13 10.79 -7.16
N SER A 114 -1.23 10.38 -8.05
CA SER A 114 0.04 9.74 -7.69
C SER A 114 0.91 10.56 -6.74
N ALA A 115 0.88 11.89 -6.84
CA ALA A 115 1.66 12.76 -5.96
C ALA A 115 1.30 12.57 -4.47
N SER A 116 0.02 12.37 -4.15
CA SER A 116 -0.43 12.09 -2.77
C SER A 116 0.07 10.71 -2.30
N PHE A 117 -0.10 9.68 -3.11
CA PHE A 117 0.37 8.33 -2.79
C PHE A 117 1.89 8.28 -2.63
N GLN A 118 2.63 8.90 -3.56
CA GLN A 118 4.10 8.97 -3.51
C GLN A 118 4.60 9.70 -2.26
N ALA A 119 3.96 10.82 -1.88
CA ALA A 119 4.30 11.55 -0.66
C ALA A 119 4.06 10.70 0.59
N LYS A 120 2.88 10.10 0.72
CA LYS A 120 2.55 9.21 1.84
C LYS A 120 3.51 8.01 1.94
N LEU A 121 3.82 7.40 0.81
CA LEU A 121 4.75 6.25 0.77
C LEU A 121 6.16 6.68 1.18
N ARG A 122 6.66 7.79 0.65
CA ARG A 122 7.97 8.33 1.03
C ARG A 122 8.05 8.63 2.52
N ASP A 123 7.08 9.38 3.05
CA ASP A 123 7.06 9.79 4.46
C ASP A 123 7.00 8.56 5.39
N LYS A 124 6.24 7.54 4.99
CA LYS A 124 6.16 6.28 5.73
C LYS A 124 7.47 5.48 5.67
N LEU A 125 8.10 5.39 4.50
CA LEU A 125 9.39 4.70 4.33
C LEU A 125 10.50 5.43 5.11
N GLU A 126 10.55 6.75 5.05
CA GLU A 126 11.48 7.56 5.83
C GLU A 126 11.31 7.27 7.32
N PHE A 127 10.09 7.36 7.84
CA PHE A 127 9.79 7.04 9.24
C PHE A 127 10.25 5.62 9.65
N VAL A 128 9.94 4.60 8.84
CA VAL A 128 10.35 3.23 9.14
C VAL A 128 11.87 3.08 9.13
N VAL A 129 12.54 3.68 8.17
CA VAL A 129 14.00 3.61 8.04
C VAL A 129 14.66 4.32 9.22
N THR A 130 14.28 5.58 9.50
CA THR A 130 14.94 6.39 10.55
C THR A 130 14.60 5.92 11.96
N GLU A 131 13.34 5.65 12.24
CA GLU A 131 12.86 5.38 13.60
C GLU A 131 12.87 3.90 13.98
N LYS A 132 12.80 2.99 13.01
CA LYS A 132 12.64 1.55 13.28
C LYS A 132 13.85 0.72 12.86
N ILE A 133 14.47 1.03 11.73
CA ILE A 133 15.59 0.24 11.20
C ILE A 133 16.93 0.82 11.70
N PHE A 134 17.08 2.13 11.70
CA PHE A 134 18.30 2.83 12.07
C PHE A 134 18.07 3.95 13.09
N PRO A 135 17.51 3.67 14.28
CA PRO A 135 17.16 4.70 15.26
C PRO A 135 18.36 5.50 15.79
N ASN A 136 19.60 5.11 15.48
CA ASN A 136 20.86 5.76 15.89
C ASN A 136 21.75 6.13 14.71
N PHE A 137 21.21 6.26 13.50
CA PHE A 137 22.02 6.52 12.31
C PHE A 137 22.79 7.86 12.38
N GLU A 138 22.20 8.87 13.00
CA GLU A 138 22.89 10.17 13.22
C GLU A 138 24.14 10.07 14.14
N ASN A 139 24.22 9.02 14.96
CA ASN A 139 25.38 8.79 15.82
C ASN A 139 26.52 8.00 15.15
N LEU A 140 26.28 7.44 13.96
CA LEU A 140 27.29 6.65 13.22
C LEU A 140 28.20 7.52 12.33
N GLU A 141 27.78 8.72 11.94
CA GLU A 141 28.61 9.64 11.14
C GLU A 141 29.73 10.32 11.93
N LEU A 142 29.73 10.22 13.25
CA LEU A 142 30.71 10.86 14.13
C LEU A 142 31.90 9.96 14.52
N GLN A 143 32.01 8.74 13.97
CA GLN A 143 33.11 7.80 14.29
C GLN A 143 34.03 7.43 13.09
N ILE A 144 34.04 8.26 12.05
CA ILE A 144 35.01 8.11 10.93
C ILE A 144 36.05 9.23 10.99
#